data_9a4852462b0f38e441b90dd72f1d8e0e
#
_entry.id   9a4852462b0f38e441b90dd72f1d8e0e
#
_cell.length_a   1.000
_cell.length_b   1.000
_cell.length_c   1.000
_cell.angle_alpha   90.00
_cell.angle_beta   90.00
_cell.angle_gamma   90.00
#
_symmetry.space_group_name_H-M   'P 1'
#
loop_
_entity.id
_entity.type
_entity.pdbx_description
1 polymer ?
#
loop_
_entity_poly.entity_id
_entity_poly.type
_entity_poly.pdbx_seq_one_letter_code
_entity_poly.pdbx_strand_id
1 'polypeptide(L)'
;GRERMKDFIDYAHSKNVDVFLWYSSSGYWNDIVQGPTNYMDNPIIRKKEMKWLHNIGVKGIKVDFFGGDKQETMRLYEAILSDADDNGLMVIFHGCTLPRGWERMYPNYVGSEAVLASENLIFQQHFCDEEAFNACLHPFIRNTIGCMEFGGTFLNKRLNRNNDGGNIRKTTDVFQLATAVLFQNPIQNFALAPNNLTDAPQVCLDFMKQVPTTWDETRFIE
;
A
#
# COMPACT_ATOMS: atom_id res chain seq x y z
N GLY A 1 3.39 15.75 -18.07
CA GLY A 1 2.11 15.45 -18.66
C GLY A 1 1.96 13.96 -18.97
N ARG A 2 0.85 13.58 -19.60
CA ARG A 2 0.50 12.17 -19.90
C ARG A 2 1.54 11.45 -20.78
N GLU A 3 2.14 12.14 -21.74
CA GLU A 3 3.23 11.59 -22.58
C GLU A 3 4.43 11.15 -21.75
N ARG A 4 4.90 12.01 -20.85
CA ARG A 4 6.02 11.68 -19.96
C ARG A 4 5.71 10.52 -19.01
N MET A 5 4.43 10.32 -18.66
CA MET A 5 4.02 9.17 -17.84
C MET A 5 4.18 7.87 -18.63
N LYS A 6 3.78 7.88 -19.91
CA LYS A 6 3.99 6.69 -20.76
C LYS A 6 5.47 6.35 -20.90
N ASP A 7 6.32 7.34 -21.18
CA ASP A 7 7.78 7.12 -21.27
C ASP A 7 8.36 6.51 -19.99
N PHE A 8 7.88 6.99 -18.82
CA PHE A 8 8.29 6.46 -17.52
C PHE A 8 7.87 4.99 -17.34
N ILE A 9 6.64 4.65 -17.73
CA ILE A 9 6.12 3.27 -17.62
C ILE A 9 6.86 2.36 -18.58
N ASP A 10 7.08 2.79 -19.82
CA ASP A 10 7.87 2.03 -20.80
C ASP A 10 9.31 1.77 -20.30
N TYR A 11 9.91 2.78 -19.65
CA TYR A 11 11.22 2.61 -19.03
C TYR A 11 11.19 1.59 -17.87
N ALA A 12 10.19 1.67 -16.98
CA ALA A 12 10.04 0.71 -15.88
C ALA A 12 9.87 -0.72 -16.40
N HIS A 13 9.02 -0.91 -17.41
CA HIS A 13 8.84 -2.21 -18.08
C HIS A 13 10.13 -2.72 -18.73
N SER A 14 10.96 -1.84 -19.29
CA SER A 14 12.27 -2.22 -19.84
C SER A 14 13.23 -2.75 -18.77
N LYS A 15 12.93 -2.50 -17.49
CA LYS A 15 13.63 -3.02 -16.31
C LYS A 15 12.90 -4.16 -15.62
N ASN A 16 11.85 -4.68 -16.26
CA ASN A 16 10.97 -5.71 -15.70
C ASN A 16 10.30 -5.27 -14.37
N VAL A 17 9.87 -4.01 -14.32
CA VAL A 17 9.18 -3.40 -13.17
C VAL A 17 7.83 -2.90 -13.60
N ASP A 18 6.77 -3.41 -12.98
CA ASP A 18 5.42 -2.90 -13.13
C ASP A 18 5.18 -1.63 -12.28
N VAL A 19 4.23 -0.81 -12.68
CA VAL A 19 3.96 0.49 -12.04
C VAL A 19 2.54 0.55 -11.52
N PHE A 20 2.41 0.96 -10.26
CA PHE A 20 1.15 1.41 -9.66
C PHE A 20 1.13 2.93 -9.57
N LEU A 21 -0.03 3.53 -9.83
CA LEU A 21 -0.21 4.98 -9.67
C LEU A 21 -1.15 5.27 -8.49
N TRP A 22 -0.83 6.35 -7.79
CA TRP A 22 -1.62 6.82 -6.65
C TRP A 22 -2.74 7.76 -7.10
N TYR A 23 -3.94 7.58 -6.54
CA TYR A 23 -5.10 8.45 -6.70
C TYR A 23 -5.77 8.75 -5.37
N SER A 24 -6.31 9.95 -5.21
CA SER A 24 -7.28 10.23 -4.15
C SER A 24 -8.64 9.63 -4.54
N SER A 25 -9.32 8.99 -3.57
CA SER A 25 -10.71 8.56 -3.75
C SER A 25 -11.65 9.75 -3.87
N SER A 26 -11.22 10.89 -3.35
CA SER A 26 -12.10 12.00 -2.99
C SER A 26 -12.47 12.89 -4.16
N GLY A 27 -13.61 13.24 -3.92
CA GLY A 27 -14.43 14.35 -3.89
C GLY A 27 -14.35 15.26 -2.65
N TYR A 28 -15.50 15.76 -2.39
CA TYR A 28 -15.74 16.83 -1.42
C TYR A 28 -15.63 16.43 0.07
N TRP A 29 -15.55 15.13 0.37
CA TRP A 29 -15.47 14.65 1.76
C TRP A 29 -14.07 14.69 2.36
N ASN A 30 -13.09 15.09 1.59
CA ASN A 30 -11.71 15.14 2.05
C ASN A 30 -11.27 16.59 2.25
N ASP A 31 -10.98 16.95 3.48
CA ASP A 31 -10.49 18.28 3.86
C ASP A 31 -9.03 18.50 3.40
N ILE A 32 -8.30 17.44 3.12
CA ILE A 32 -6.94 17.50 2.61
C ILE A 32 -6.98 17.37 1.09
N VAL A 33 -6.87 18.49 0.40
CA VAL A 33 -6.85 18.52 -1.07
C VAL A 33 -5.51 17.96 -1.56
N GLN A 34 -5.47 16.66 -1.80
CA GLN A 34 -4.35 16.02 -2.50
C GLN A 34 -4.79 15.57 -3.89
N GLY A 35 -4.10 16.08 -4.89
CA GLY A 35 -4.38 15.72 -6.29
C GLY A 35 -3.80 14.35 -6.68
N PRO A 36 -4.35 13.72 -7.72
CA PRO A 36 -5.47 14.20 -8.52
C PRO A 36 -6.83 13.95 -7.84
N THR A 37 -7.67 14.98 -7.77
CA THR A 37 -9.04 14.92 -7.23
C THR A 37 -10.07 14.75 -8.35
N ASN A 38 -11.29 14.30 -7.98
CA ASN A 38 -12.43 14.13 -8.89
C ASN A 38 -12.20 13.11 -10.04
N TYR A 39 -11.27 12.18 -9.85
CA TYR A 39 -11.07 11.07 -10.79
C TYR A 39 -11.81 9.82 -10.34
N MET A 40 -11.67 9.43 -9.08
CA MET A 40 -12.19 8.15 -8.61
C MET A 40 -13.66 8.21 -8.20
N ASP A 41 -14.13 9.33 -7.67
CA ASP A 41 -15.54 9.56 -7.28
C ASP A 41 -16.47 9.77 -8.48
N ASN A 42 -15.99 10.32 -9.58
CA ASN A 42 -16.78 10.55 -10.79
C ASN A 42 -16.73 9.34 -11.73
N PRO A 43 -17.82 8.60 -11.95
CA PRO A 43 -17.81 7.36 -12.72
C PRO A 43 -17.41 7.54 -14.20
N ILE A 44 -17.74 8.67 -14.80
CA ILE A 44 -17.42 8.95 -16.21
C ILE A 44 -15.92 9.22 -16.36
N ILE A 45 -15.38 10.03 -15.46
CA ILE A 45 -13.95 10.38 -15.45
C ILE A 45 -13.13 9.15 -15.07
N ARG A 46 -13.54 8.41 -14.02
CA ARG A 46 -12.88 7.20 -13.57
C ARG A 46 -12.72 6.16 -14.68
N LYS A 47 -13.79 5.84 -15.39
CA LYS A 47 -13.74 4.86 -16.51
C LYS A 47 -12.78 5.31 -17.62
N LYS A 48 -12.80 6.59 -17.97
CA LYS A 48 -11.87 7.13 -18.97
C LYS A 48 -10.42 7.07 -18.51
N GLU A 49 -10.17 7.37 -17.22
CA GLU A 49 -8.85 7.34 -16.64
C GLU A 49 -8.33 5.91 -16.56
N MET A 50 -9.11 4.94 -16.07
CA MET A 50 -8.71 3.54 -15.98
C MET A 50 -8.40 2.94 -17.35
N LYS A 51 -9.20 3.27 -18.36
CA LYS A 51 -8.90 2.87 -19.74
C LYS A 51 -7.59 3.47 -20.25
N TRP A 52 -7.30 4.72 -19.92
CA TRP A 52 -6.04 5.34 -20.27
C TRP A 52 -4.87 4.67 -19.54
N LEU A 53 -4.98 4.40 -18.23
CA LEU A 53 -3.97 3.69 -17.45
C LEU A 53 -3.65 2.31 -18.04
N HIS A 54 -4.67 1.54 -18.36
CA HIS A 54 -4.52 0.26 -19.06
C HIS A 54 -3.72 0.42 -20.36
N ASN A 55 -4.10 1.40 -21.21
CA ASN A 55 -3.48 1.60 -22.51
C ASN A 55 -2.01 2.01 -22.46
N ILE A 56 -1.56 2.64 -21.38
CA ILE A 56 -0.16 3.00 -21.17
C ILE A 56 0.63 1.95 -20.39
N GLY A 57 -0.02 0.85 -19.99
CA GLY A 57 0.63 -0.28 -19.34
C GLY A 57 0.76 -0.18 -17.82
N VAL A 58 -0.03 0.67 -17.15
CA VAL A 58 -0.10 0.67 -15.69
C VAL A 58 -0.69 -0.64 -15.20
N LYS A 59 -0.11 -1.23 -14.16
CA LYS A 59 -0.53 -2.52 -13.61
C LYS A 59 -1.62 -2.38 -12.54
N GLY A 60 -1.63 -1.28 -11.82
CA GLY A 60 -2.62 -1.07 -10.77
C GLY A 60 -2.64 0.34 -10.23
N ILE A 61 -3.55 0.56 -9.30
CA ILE A 61 -3.74 1.83 -8.62
C ILE A 61 -3.78 1.65 -7.10
N LYS A 62 -3.19 2.61 -6.39
CA LYS A 62 -3.41 2.81 -4.96
C LYS A 62 -4.40 3.95 -4.82
N VAL A 63 -5.57 3.68 -4.22
CA VAL A 63 -6.61 4.70 -4.01
C VAL A 63 -6.72 5.00 -2.52
N ASP A 64 -6.63 6.27 -2.19
CA ASP A 64 -6.43 6.75 -0.82
C ASP A 64 -7.48 7.78 -0.40
N PHE A 65 -7.54 8.08 0.91
CA PHE A 65 -8.37 9.13 1.51
C PHE A 65 -9.89 8.92 1.40
N PHE A 66 -10.37 7.74 1.76
CA PHE A 66 -11.81 7.49 1.84
C PHE A 66 -12.45 8.16 3.06
N GLY A 67 -13.65 8.70 2.88
CA GLY A 67 -14.39 9.46 3.88
C GLY A 67 -15.26 8.60 4.81
N GLY A 68 -14.68 7.60 5.48
CA GLY A 68 -15.38 6.74 6.43
C GLY A 68 -16.09 5.54 5.78
N ASP A 69 -17.16 5.05 6.44
CA ASP A 69 -17.84 3.80 6.11
C ASP A 69 -19.33 3.96 5.77
N LYS A 70 -19.73 5.13 5.32
CA LYS A 70 -21.09 5.39 4.87
C LYS A 70 -21.43 4.59 3.63
N GLN A 71 -22.72 4.37 3.39
CA GLN A 71 -23.19 3.58 2.23
C GLN A 71 -22.67 4.08 0.89
N GLU A 72 -22.56 5.37 0.72
CA GLU A 72 -22.00 5.99 -0.48
C GLU A 72 -20.52 5.66 -0.68
N THR A 73 -19.73 5.65 0.42
CA THR A 73 -18.34 5.28 0.41
C THR A 73 -18.17 3.79 0.08
N MET A 74 -19.02 2.92 0.68
CA MET A 74 -19.01 1.49 0.36
C MET A 74 -19.30 1.22 -1.12
N ARG A 75 -20.28 1.91 -1.69
CA ARG A 75 -20.56 1.82 -3.14
C ARG A 75 -19.40 2.31 -3.99
N LEU A 76 -18.65 3.29 -3.50
CA LEU A 76 -17.46 3.79 -4.22
C LEU A 76 -16.35 2.75 -4.25
N TYR A 77 -16.07 2.04 -3.14
CA TYR A 77 -15.09 0.93 -3.13
C TYR A 77 -15.43 -0.11 -4.21
N GLU A 78 -16.67 -0.58 -4.23
CA GLU A 78 -17.11 -1.58 -5.20
C GLU A 78 -17.08 -1.07 -6.64
N ALA A 79 -17.48 0.17 -6.86
CA ALA A 79 -17.45 0.79 -8.18
C ALA A 79 -16.02 0.96 -8.71
N ILE A 80 -15.06 1.31 -7.83
CA ILE A 80 -13.64 1.41 -8.19
C ILE A 80 -13.09 0.01 -8.55
N LEU A 81 -13.40 -1.00 -7.74
CA LEU A 81 -12.94 -2.38 -7.98
C LEU A 81 -13.49 -2.91 -9.31
N SER A 82 -14.79 -2.75 -9.56
CA SER A 82 -15.43 -3.19 -10.80
C SER A 82 -14.86 -2.49 -12.03
N ASP A 83 -14.76 -1.17 -12.01
CA ASP A 83 -14.23 -0.41 -13.15
C ASP A 83 -12.73 -0.68 -13.40
N ALA A 84 -11.96 -0.98 -12.34
CA ALA A 84 -10.57 -1.39 -12.45
C ALA A 84 -10.42 -2.79 -13.03
N ASP A 85 -11.27 -3.74 -12.61
CA ASP A 85 -11.30 -5.12 -13.12
C ASP A 85 -11.60 -5.14 -14.64
N ASP A 86 -12.59 -4.37 -15.08
CA ASP A 86 -12.92 -4.19 -16.50
C ASP A 86 -11.71 -3.70 -17.34
N ASN A 87 -10.72 -3.11 -16.70
CA ASN A 87 -9.50 -2.59 -17.35
C ASN A 87 -8.23 -3.38 -16.98
N GLY A 88 -8.34 -4.51 -16.27
CA GLY A 88 -7.20 -5.33 -15.86
C GLY A 88 -6.24 -4.64 -14.90
N LEU A 89 -6.74 -3.72 -14.06
CA LEU A 89 -5.96 -2.98 -13.07
C LEU A 89 -6.14 -3.59 -11.68
N MET A 90 -5.05 -3.83 -10.98
CA MET A 90 -5.05 -4.18 -9.56
C MET A 90 -5.35 -2.95 -8.70
N VAL A 91 -5.93 -3.16 -7.51
CA VAL A 91 -6.32 -2.07 -6.60
C VAL A 91 -5.84 -2.34 -5.18
N ILE A 92 -5.19 -1.33 -4.59
CA ILE A 92 -4.88 -1.23 -3.16
C ILE A 92 -5.64 -0.04 -2.58
N PHE A 93 -6.31 -0.22 -1.44
CA PHE A 93 -6.97 0.87 -0.73
C PHE A 93 -6.14 1.35 0.46
N HIS A 94 -6.08 2.67 0.61
CA HIS A 94 -5.42 3.36 1.73
C HIS A 94 -6.35 4.41 2.34
N GLY A 95 -6.05 4.93 3.54
CA GLY A 95 -6.94 5.85 4.24
C GLY A 95 -8.39 5.35 4.23
N CYS A 96 -8.59 4.08 4.53
CA CYS A 96 -9.79 3.33 4.20
C CYS A 96 -10.39 2.64 5.43
N THR A 97 -11.64 2.19 5.31
CA THR A 97 -12.28 1.35 6.33
C THR A 97 -11.82 -0.12 6.22
N LEU A 98 -12.20 -0.92 7.22
CA LEU A 98 -11.96 -2.36 7.23
C LEU A 98 -12.53 -3.03 5.97
N PRO A 99 -11.82 -3.99 5.37
CA PRO A 99 -12.31 -4.72 4.20
C PRO A 99 -13.60 -5.49 4.51
N ARG A 100 -14.41 -5.68 3.50
CA ARG A 100 -15.73 -6.32 3.58
C ARG A 100 -15.83 -7.60 2.75
N GLY A 101 -14.73 -8.34 2.63
CA GLY A 101 -14.67 -9.57 1.85
C GLY A 101 -14.55 -9.33 0.35
N TRP A 102 -14.03 -8.17 -0.05
CA TRP A 102 -13.88 -7.79 -1.46
C TRP A 102 -12.97 -8.74 -2.23
N GLU A 103 -12.01 -9.37 -1.58
CA GLU A 103 -11.13 -10.40 -2.15
C GLU A 103 -11.88 -11.62 -2.68
N ARG A 104 -13.10 -11.84 -2.22
CA ARG A 104 -13.98 -12.93 -2.70
C ARG A 104 -14.84 -12.53 -3.89
N MET A 105 -14.95 -11.22 -4.15
CA MET A 105 -15.80 -10.67 -5.20
C MET A 105 -14.98 -10.14 -6.38
N TYR A 106 -13.81 -9.60 -6.08
CA TYR A 106 -12.96 -8.88 -7.03
C TYR A 106 -11.53 -9.45 -7.01
N PRO A 107 -11.13 -10.22 -8.04
CA PRO A 107 -9.80 -10.84 -8.09
C PRO A 107 -8.66 -9.81 -8.23
N ASN A 108 -8.98 -8.60 -8.65
CA ASN A 108 -8.06 -7.48 -8.78
C ASN A 108 -7.87 -6.68 -7.46
N TYR A 109 -8.62 -6.99 -6.40
CA TYR A 109 -8.39 -6.41 -5.09
C TYR A 109 -7.16 -7.05 -4.44
N VAL A 110 -6.14 -6.25 -4.16
CA VAL A 110 -4.87 -6.72 -3.58
C VAL A 110 -4.88 -6.64 -2.06
N GLY A 111 -5.42 -5.57 -1.50
CA GLY A 111 -5.48 -5.39 -0.07
C GLY A 111 -5.83 -3.96 0.33
N SER A 112 -5.94 -3.76 1.62
CA SER A 112 -6.22 -2.46 2.23
C SER A 112 -5.31 -2.23 3.42
N GLU A 113 -5.00 -0.96 3.71
CA GLU A 113 -4.37 -0.57 4.96
C GLU A 113 -5.30 -0.82 6.15
N ALA A 114 -6.24 0.07 6.39
CA ALA A 114 -7.23 0.04 7.48
C ALA A 114 -6.63 -0.32 8.86
N VAL A 115 -5.46 0.25 9.16
CA VAL A 115 -4.68 0.04 10.39
C VAL A 115 -3.70 1.20 10.55
N LEU A 116 -3.17 1.42 11.74
CA LEU A 116 -2.01 2.27 11.92
C LEU A 116 -0.78 1.57 11.37
N ALA A 117 -0.52 1.79 10.09
CA ALA A 117 0.55 1.16 9.35
C ALA A 117 1.91 1.84 9.59
N SER A 118 2.97 1.26 9.07
CA SER A 118 4.33 1.73 9.29
C SER A 118 4.61 3.14 8.76
N GLU A 119 3.80 3.64 7.81
CA GLU A 119 3.97 5.02 7.34
C GLU A 119 3.81 6.06 8.46
N ASN A 120 3.02 5.74 9.51
CA ASN A 120 2.84 6.63 10.67
C ASN A 120 4.16 6.91 11.41
N LEU A 121 5.13 6.00 11.31
CA LEU A 121 6.44 6.16 11.94
C LEU A 121 7.20 7.42 11.46
N ILE A 122 6.94 7.85 10.21
CA ILE A 122 7.59 9.04 9.66
C ILE A 122 6.92 10.34 10.12
N PHE A 123 5.68 10.29 10.62
CA PHE A 123 4.94 11.49 10.99
C PHE A 123 5.30 11.98 12.39
N GLN A 124 5.27 11.12 13.40
CA GLN A 124 5.53 11.51 14.79
C GLN A 124 6.27 10.41 15.56
N GLN A 125 7.13 10.83 16.51
CA GLN A 125 7.97 9.91 17.31
C GLN A 125 7.14 8.90 18.13
N HIS A 126 6.00 9.29 18.68
CA HIS A 126 5.20 8.39 19.51
C HIS A 126 4.74 7.12 18.73
N PHE A 127 4.52 7.21 17.41
CA PHE A 127 4.22 6.02 16.61
C PHE A 127 5.40 5.04 16.59
N CYS A 128 6.64 5.55 16.59
CA CYS A 128 7.82 4.68 16.72
C CYS A 128 7.93 4.05 18.10
N ASP A 129 7.52 4.77 19.14
CA ASP A 129 7.58 4.29 20.52
C ASP A 129 6.56 3.18 20.80
N GLU A 130 5.41 3.20 20.10
CA GLU A 130 4.30 2.27 20.22
C GLU A 130 4.30 1.14 19.18
N GLU A 131 5.13 1.22 18.15
CA GLU A 131 5.11 0.30 17.01
C GLU A 131 5.15 -1.16 17.42
N ALA A 132 6.05 -1.53 18.35
CA ALA A 132 6.23 -2.91 18.77
C ALA A 132 4.95 -3.52 19.36
N PHE A 133 4.24 -2.75 20.18
CA PHE A 133 2.97 -3.17 20.77
C PHE A 133 1.87 -3.27 19.71
N ASN A 134 1.68 -2.23 18.93
CA ASN A 134 0.63 -2.18 17.92
C ASN A 134 0.80 -3.28 16.85
N ALA A 135 2.02 -3.49 16.36
CA ALA A 135 2.29 -4.51 15.36
C ALA A 135 2.05 -5.93 15.89
N CYS A 136 2.26 -6.19 17.19
CA CYS A 136 1.92 -7.49 17.78
C CYS A 136 0.42 -7.75 17.86
N LEU A 137 -0.42 -6.72 17.87
CA LEU A 137 -1.87 -6.86 17.88
C LEU A 137 -2.47 -7.08 16.47
N HIS A 138 -1.86 -6.51 15.47
CA HIS A 138 -2.43 -6.46 14.11
C HIS A 138 -2.74 -7.82 13.48
N PRO A 139 -1.95 -8.89 13.66
CA PRO A 139 -2.29 -10.21 13.13
C PRO A 139 -3.63 -10.72 13.67
N PHE A 140 -3.98 -10.39 14.91
CA PHE A 140 -5.16 -10.89 15.60
C PHE A 140 -6.40 -10.02 15.39
N ILE A 141 -6.24 -8.70 15.30
CA ILE A 141 -7.38 -7.76 15.26
C ILE A 141 -7.69 -7.26 13.86
N ARG A 142 -6.71 -7.25 12.95
CA ARG A 142 -6.88 -6.68 11.59
C ARG A 142 -6.65 -7.72 10.48
N ASN A 143 -5.55 -8.46 10.52
CA ASN A 143 -5.19 -9.37 9.42
C ASN A 143 -6.13 -10.58 9.33
N THR A 144 -6.78 -10.95 10.42
CA THR A 144 -7.83 -11.98 10.44
C THR A 144 -9.07 -11.63 9.60
N ILE A 145 -9.26 -10.35 9.29
CA ILE A 145 -10.41 -9.87 8.49
C ILE A 145 -10.14 -9.99 6.98
N GLY A 146 -8.88 -9.92 6.57
CA GLY A 146 -8.45 -9.97 5.18
C GLY A 146 -7.03 -9.42 4.99
N CYS A 147 -6.57 -9.39 3.75
CA CYS A 147 -5.25 -8.89 3.39
C CYS A 147 -5.01 -7.48 3.94
N MET A 148 -3.82 -7.27 4.51
CA MET A 148 -3.43 -6.04 5.18
C MET A 148 -2.16 -5.47 4.56
N GLU A 149 -2.28 -4.32 3.93
CA GLU A 149 -1.13 -3.53 3.52
C GLU A 149 -0.65 -2.72 4.73
N PHE A 150 0.49 -3.10 5.29
CA PHE A 150 1.03 -2.48 6.50
C PHE A 150 1.92 -1.25 6.21
N GLY A 151 2.15 -0.91 4.96
CA GLY A 151 3.13 0.09 4.55
C GLY A 151 4.52 -0.49 4.37
N GLY A 152 5.53 0.34 4.40
CA GLY A 152 6.90 -0.08 4.10
C GLY A 152 7.60 -0.75 5.26
N THR A 153 8.42 -1.75 4.96
CA THR A 153 9.42 -2.29 5.89
C THR A 153 10.64 -1.38 5.88
N PHE A 154 10.93 -0.71 6.99
CA PHE A 154 12.01 0.28 7.11
C PHE A 154 13.31 -0.35 7.64
N LEU A 155 14.43 -0.14 6.94
CA LEU A 155 15.76 -0.44 7.47
C LEU A 155 16.47 0.79 8.06
N ASN A 156 16.05 1.99 7.67
CA ASN A 156 16.58 3.23 8.26
C ASN A 156 16.29 3.31 9.77
N LYS A 157 17.29 3.69 10.54
CA LYS A 157 17.17 3.97 11.99
C LYS A 157 16.60 5.37 12.23
N ARG A 158 17.00 6.30 11.40
CA ARG A 158 16.46 7.66 11.33
C ARG A 158 15.52 7.73 10.13
N LEU A 159 14.25 8.05 10.37
CA LEU A 159 13.20 7.89 9.39
C LEU A 159 13.09 9.09 8.44
N ASN A 160 14.19 9.37 7.78
CA ASN A 160 14.23 10.24 6.62
C ASN A 160 14.99 9.55 5.48
N ARG A 161 15.01 10.19 4.33
CA ARG A 161 15.60 9.65 3.11
C ARG A 161 17.08 9.26 3.22
N ASN A 162 17.83 9.96 4.08
CA ASN A 162 19.29 9.81 4.17
C ASN A 162 19.72 9.03 5.42
N ASN A 163 18.78 8.58 6.26
CA ASN A 163 19.05 7.91 7.53
C ASN A 163 19.83 8.77 8.56
N ASP A 164 19.70 10.09 8.49
CA ASP A 164 20.44 11.06 9.31
C ASP A 164 19.54 11.99 10.15
N GLY A 165 18.22 11.96 9.95
CA GLY A 165 17.24 12.83 10.61
C GLY A 165 15.86 12.18 10.72
N GLY A 166 14.87 12.98 11.12
CA GLY A 166 13.48 12.48 11.33
C GLY A 166 13.34 11.69 12.63
N ASN A 167 12.23 10.96 12.75
CA ASN A 167 11.93 10.13 13.92
C ASN A 167 12.93 8.98 14.07
N ILE A 168 13.02 8.44 15.27
CA ILE A 168 13.93 7.33 15.60
C ILE A 168 13.11 6.05 15.66
N ARG A 169 13.37 5.12 14.74
CA ARG A 169 12.81 3.76 14.80
C ARG A 169 13.34 3.03 16.05
N LYS A 170 12.44 2.49 16.85
CA LYS A 170 12.76 1.77 18.11
C LYS A 170 12.93 0.28 17.92
N THR A 171 12.23 -0.29 16.95
CA THR A 171 12.27 -1.71 16.61
C THR A 171 13.57 -2.10 15.89
N THR A 172 13.91 -3.38 15.95
CA THR A 172 15.11 -3.93 15.27
C THR A 172 14.84 -4.18 13.79
N ASP A 173 15.89 -4.42 13.01
CA ASP A 173 15.75 -4.80 11.59
C ASP A 173 15.03 -6.15 11.47
N VAL A 174 15.31 -7.09 12.36
CA VAL A 174 14.60 -8.40 12.41
C VAL A 174 13.11 -8.21 12.66
N PHE A 175 12.74 -7.29 13.56
CA PHE A 175 11.32 -6.95 13.77
C PHE A 175 10.67 -6.44 12.50
N GLN A 176 11.32 -5.50 11.82
CA GLN A 176 10.83 -4.95 10.56
C GLN A 176 10.67 -6.04 9.49
N LEU A 177 11.65 -6.92 9.32
CA LEU A 177 11.55 -8.04 8.38
C LEU A 177 10.43 -9.03 8.75
N ALA A 178 10.18 -9.24 10.03
CA ALA A 178 9.09 -10.11 10.49
C ALA A 178 7.71 -9.59 10.08
N THR A 179 7.52 -8.28 9.94
CA THR A 179 6.25 -7.71 9.46
C THR A 179 5.91 -8.18 8.04
N ALA A 180 6.89 -8.38 7.18
CA ALA A 180 6.70 -8.89 5.83
C ALA A 180 6.28 -10.38 5.79
N VAL A 181 6.50 -11.12 6.89
CA VAL A 181 6.06 -12.51 7.03
C VAL A 181 4.69 -12.60 7.68
N LEU A 182 4.48 -11.81 8.75
CA LEU A 182 3.28 -11.91 9.60
C LEU A 182 2.08 -11.20 9.00
N PHE A 183 2.29 -10.08 8.30
CA PHE A 183 1.20 -9.29 7.73
C PHE A 183 0.96 -9.73 6.29
N GLN A 184 -0.12 -10.48 6.14
CA GLN A 184 -0.43 -11.12 4.87
C GLN A 184 -1.02 -10.13 3.89
N ASN A 185 -0.26 -9.85 2.85
CA ASN A 185 -0.69 -9.09 1.69
C ASN A 185 0.04 -9.60 0.44
N PRO A 186 -0.65 -9.83 -0.67
CA PRO A 186 -0.01 -10.36 -1.87
C PRO A 186 1.02 -9.41 -2.51
N ILE A 187 0.98 -8.13 -2.20
CA ILE A 187 2.01 -7.15 -2.56
C ILE A 187 2.63 -6.60 -1.29
N GLN A 188 3.92 -6.86 -1.08
CA GLN A 188 4.69 -6.33 0.05
C GLN A 188 5.38 -5.02 -0.33
N ASN A 189 5.39 -4.06 0.59
CA ASN A 189 6.10 -2.80 0.46
C ASN A 189 7.42 -2.86 1.24
N PHE A 190 8.52 -2.58 0.56
CA PHE A 190 9.82 -2.37 1.20
C PHE A 190 10.21 -0.91 1.04
N ALA A 191 10.24 -0.18 2.15
CA ALA A 191 10.56 1.25 2.17
C ALA A 191 12.07 1.48 2.10
N LEU A 192 12.69 0.97 1.04
CA LEU A 192 14.12 1.12 0.81
C LEU A 192 14.43 2.48 0.20
N ALA A 193 15.41 3.15 0.79
CA ALA A 193 16.03 4.35 0.23
C ALA A 193 17.38 4.01 -0.40
N PRO A 194 17.93 4.83 -1.32
CA PRO A 194 19.20 4.53 -1.99
C PRO A 194 20.37 4.23 -1.07
N ASN A 195 20.44 4.85 0.11
CA ASN A 195 21.45 4.58 1.12
C ASN A 195 21.42 3.13 1.62
N ASN A 196 20.27 2.46 1.62
CA ASN A 196 20.16 1.08 2.10
C ASN A 196 20.95 0.07 1.26
N LEU A 197 21.33 0.43 0.04
CA LEU A 197 22.24 -0.39 -0.76
C LEU A 197 23.65 -0.46 -0.17
N THR A 198 24.01 0.48 0.71
CA THR A 198 25.36 0.60 1.30
C THR A 198 25.38 0.50 2.82
N ASP A 199 24.31 0.93 3.50
CA ASP A 199 24.28 1.00 4.97
C ASP A 199 23.42 -0.08 5.64
N ALA A 200 22.54 -0.75 4.89
CA ALA A 200 21.74 -1.84 5.41
C ALA A 200 22.54 -3.17 5.41
N PRO A 201 22.33 -4.05 6.41
CA PRO A 201 22.93 -5.38 6.38
C PRO A 201 22.49 -6.16 5.12
N GLN A 202 23.47 -6.75 4.40
CA GLN A 202 23.19 -7.47 3.16
C GLN A 202 22.17 -8.60 3.35
N VAL A 203 22.20 -9.30 4.48
CA VAL A 203 21.24 -10.36 4.82
C VAL A 203 19.80 -9.86 4.84
N CYS A 204 19.55 -8.61 5.23
CA CYS A 204 18.21 -8.02 5.21
C CYS A 204 17.72 -7.80 3.77
N LEU A 205 18.60 -7.29 2.91
CA LEU A 205 18.28 -7.09 1.50
C LEU A 205 18.05 -8.43 0.78
N ASP A 206 18.84 -9.45 1.10
CA ASP A 206 18.70 -10.79 0.51
C ASP A 206 17.41 -11.46 0.99
N PHE A 207 17.02 -11.27 2.25
CA PHE A 207 15.72 -11.71 2.75
C PHE A 207 14.55 -11.05 1.99
N MET A 208 14.58 -9.73 1.81
CA MET A 208 13.53 -8.99 1.09
C MET A 208 13.36 -9.43 -0.36
N LYS A 209 14.43 -9.93 -0.99
CA LYS A 209 14.37 -10.49 -2.37
C LYS A 209 13.72 -11.86 -2.44
N GLN A 210 13.67 -12.59 -1.34
CA GLN A 210 13.29 -14.01 -1.31
C GLN A 210 12.02 -14.30 -0.51
N VAL A 211 11.61 -13.38 0.37
CA VAL A 211 10.42 -13.58 1.20
C VAL A 211 9.18 -13.75 0.32
N PRO A 212 8.39 -14.80 0.52
CA PRO A 212 7.14 -14.97 -0.20
C PRO A 212 6.11 -13.93 0.26
N THR A 213 5.12 -13.67 -0.59
CA THR A 213 4.04 -12.70 -0.32
C THR A 213 2.70 -13.37 -0.07
N THR A 214 2.60 -14.68 -0.32
CA THR A 214 1.39 -15.48 -0.12
C THR A 214 1.73 -16.77 0.60
N TRP A 215 0.78 -17.28 1.40
CA TRP A 215 0.93 -18.44 2.25
C TRP A 215 -0.23 -19.41 2.01
N ASP A 216 0.05 -20.70 1.92
CA ASP A 216 -0.99 -21.73 1.79
C ASP A 216 -1.70 -22.00 3.12
N GLU A 217 -1.02 -21.81 4.24
CA GLU A 217 -1.58 -22.02 5.57
C GLU A 217 -0.98 -21.06 6.60
N THR A 218 -1.83 -20.55 7.48
CA THR A 218 -1.43 -19.75 8.64
C THR A 218 -2.04 -20.34 9.91
N ARG A 219 -1.21 -20.59 10.92
CA ARG A 219 -1.64 -21.11 12.22
C ARG A 219 -1.25 -20.15 13.32
N PHE A 220 -2.22 -19.83 14.16
CA PHE A 220 -1.98 -19.17 15.44
C PHE A 220 -1.73 -20.26 16.50
N ILE A 221 -0.60 -20.17 17.20
CA ILE A 221 -0.19 -21.12 18.21
C ILE A 221 -0.30 -20.43 19.57
N GLU A 222 -0.97 -21.06 20.55
CA GLU A 222 -1.05 -20.62 21.94
C GLU A 222 0.28 -20.82 22.67
#